data_cce61ced3491e2ffc3469aa3abf71c41
#
_entry.id   cce61ced3491e2ffc3469aa3abf71c41
#
_cell.length_a   1.000
_cell.length_b   1.000
_cell.length_c   1.000
_cell.angle_alpha   90.00
_cell.angle_beta   90.00
_cell.angle_gamma   90.00
#
_symmetry.space_group_name_H-M   'P 1'
#
loop_
_entity.id
_entity.type
_entity.pdbx_description
1 polymer ?
#
loop_
_entity_poly.entity_id
_entity_poly.type
_entity_poly.pdbx_seq_one_letter_code
_entity_poly.pdbx_strand_id
1 'polypeptide(L)'
;AYMVLPEHLLPAWREKYRLYSGTVSRFEQQTLARFITEGYFTRHLARERMAYKTRRDALAAALDAAFAPGELTLAGLHTGLHLLAKLKDPPPDAALRRAAEAQGIRLGLLSDYDLTGEAPSAGTLVLGYGSLADEACASVGEALKKACTAAREASLRV
;
A
#
# COMPACT_ATOMS: atom_id res chain seq x y z
N ALA A 1 4.07 15.93 -13.01
CA ALA A 1 4.88 16.11 -11.78
C ALA A 1 5.45 17.53 -11.73
N TYR A 2 5.70 18.05 -10.54
CA TYR A 2 6.39 19.32 -10.33
C TYR A 2 7.46 19.15 -9.25
N MET A 3 8.45 20.03 -9.28
CA MET A 3 9.54 20.05 -8.31
C MET A 3 9.70 21.48 -7.79
N VAL A 4 9.76 21.64 -6.48
CA VAL A 4 10.06 22.91 -5.81
C VAL A 4 11.50 22.84 -5.31
N LEU A 5 12.33 23.74 -5.83
CA LEU A 5 13.74 23.82 -5.45
C LEU A 5 13.95 24.93 -4.43
N PRO A 6 14.80 24.74 -3.40
CA PRO A 6 15.29 25.81 -2.58
C PRO A 6 16.01 26.89 -3.40
N GLU A 7 15.94 28.16 -2.96
CA GLU A 7 16.47 29.29 -3.72
C GLU A 7 17.95 29.16 -4.08
N HIS A 8 18.76 28.61 -3.16
CA HIS A 8 20.20 28.43 -3.39
C HIS A 8 20.54 27.42 -4.50
N LEU A 9 19.62 26.54 -4.89
CA LEU A 9 19.81 25.58 -6.00
C LEU A 9 19.33 26.12 -7.36
N LEU A 10 18.54 27.19 -7.37
CA LEU A 10 17.97 27.74 -8.60
C LEU A 10 19.02 28.21 -9.62
N PRO A 11 20.13 28.88 -9.24
CA PRO A 11 21.17 29.28 -10.20
C PRO A 11 21.79 28.08 -10.90
N ALA A 12 22.21 27.06 -10.15
CA ALA A 12 22.82 25.85 -10.72
C ALA A 12 21.82 25.08 -11.62
N TRP A 13 20.57 25.03 -11.20
CA TRP A 13 19.52 24.39 -12.00
C TRP A 13 19.28 25.14 -13.31
N ARG A 14 19.19 26.47 -13.29
CA ARG A 14 19.00 27.32 -14.48
C ARG A 14 20.17 27.22 -15.45
N GLU A 15 21.39 27.16 -14.95
CA GLU A 15 22.57 26.98 -15.78
C GLU A 15 22.56 25.64 -16.49
N LYS A 16 22.31 24.56 -15.74
CA LYS A 16 22.38 23.17 -16.24
C LYS A 16 21.20 22.82 -17.18
N TYR A 17 20.02 23.34 -16.89
CA TYR A 17 18.77 22.96 -17.58
C TYR A 17 18.15 24.10 -18.40
N ARG A 18 18.92 25.13 -18.75
CA ARG A 18 18.44 26.30 -19.49
C ARG A 18 17.71 25.98 -20.79
N LEU A 19 18.12 24.91 -21.48
CA LEU A 19 17.54 24.47 -22.74
C LEU A 19 16.51 23.35 -22.59
N TYR A 20 16.22 22.95 -21.35
CA TYR A 20 15.25 21.91 -21.10
C TYR A 20 13.83 22.47 -21.17
N SER A 21 13.04 21.98 -22.11
CA SER A 21 11.61 22.32 -22.17
C SER A 21 10.78 21.31 -21.39
N GLY A 22 9.73 21.79 -20.74
CA GLY A 22 8.78 20.91 -20.06
C GLY A 22 8.15 19.93 -21.05
N THR A 23 8.14 18.64 -20.69
CA THR A 23 7.56 17.57 -21.51
C THR A 23 6.05 17.43 -21.35
N VAL A 24 5.45 18.16 -20.40
CA VAL A 24 4.00 18.11 -20.16
C VAL A 24 3.29 19.03 -21.15
N SER A 25 2.32 18.47 -21.87
CA SER A 25 1.49 19.19 -22.83
C SER A 25 0.78 20.39 -22.19
N ARG A 26 0.74 21.54 -22.86
CA ARG A 26 -0.02 22.72 -22.38
C ARG A 26 -1.51 22.43 -22.24
N PHE A 27 -2.04 21.56 -23.08
CA PHE A 27 -3.43 21.12 -22.99
C PHE A 27 -3.69 20.40 -21.66
N GLU A 28 -2.82 19.46 -21.28
CA GLU A 28 -2.94 18.73 -20.00
C GLU A 28 -2.80 19.68 -18.80
N GLN A 29 -1.85 20.63 -18.87
CA GLN A 29 -1.67 21.62 -17.81
C GLN A 29 -2.94 22.48 -17.63
N GLN A 30 -3.53 22.96 -18.73
CA GLN A 30 -4.75 23.77 -18.68
C GLN A 30 -5.94 22.95 -18.20
N THR A 31 -6.08 21.72 -18.68
CA THR A 31 -7.15 20.81 -18.23
C THR A 31 -7.07 20.56 -16.72
N LEU A 32 -5.86 20.27 -16.21
CA LEU A 32 -5.66 20.06 -14.78
C LEU A 32 -5.92 21.35 -13.98
N ALA A 33 -5.45 22.50 -14.47
CA ALA A 33 -5.71 23.77 -13.82
C ALA A 33 -7.22 24.04 -13.69
N ARG A 34 -8.00 23.85 -14.76
CA ARG A 34 -9.46 24.00 -14.73
C ARG A 34 -10.12 22.98 -13.82
N PHE A 35 -9.69 21.73 -13.85
CA PHE A 35 -10.18 20.67 -12.98
C PHE A 35 -10.04 21.04 -11.49
N ILE A 36 -8.94 21.70 -11.13
CA ILE A 36 -8.68 22.18 -9.77
C ILE A 36 -9.54 23.43 -9.47
N THR A 37 -9.48 24.45 -10.32
CA THR A 37 -10.12 25.76 -10.05
C THR A 37 -11.64 25.71 -10.10
N GLU A 38 -12.24 24.82 -10.91
CA GLU A 38 -13.68 24.63 -10.99
C GLU A 38 -14.22 23.67 -9.89
N GLY A 39 -13.37 23.22 -8.97
CA GLY A 39 -13.76 22.42 -7.81
C GLY A 39 -14.02 20.94 -8.10
N TYR A 40 -13.78 20.45 -9.33
CA TYR A 40 -13.92 19.03 -9.66
C TYR A 40 -12.92 18.17 -8.88
N PHE A 41 -11.69 18.66 -8.71
CA PHE A 41 -10.66 17.97 -7.93
C PHE A 41 -11.09 17.73 -6.48
N THR A 42 -11.61 18.75 -5.81
CA THR A 42 -12.07 18.64 -4.42
C THR A 42 -13.20 17.63 -4.28
N ARG A 43 -14.16 17.67 -5.22
CA ARG A 43 -15.28 16.69 -5.24
C ARG A 43 -14.80 15.27 -5.52
N HIS A 44 -13.84 15.11 -6.43
CA HIS A 44 -13.21 13.82 -6.71
C HIS A 44 -12.52 13.26 -5.46
N LEU A 45 -11.66 14.05 -4.81
CA LEU A 45 -10.99 13.64 -3.58
C LEU A 45 -11.94 13.24 -2.46
N ALA A 46 -13.05 13.98 -2.30
CA ALA A 46 -14.04 13.65 -1.28
C ALA A 46 -14.66 12.25 -1.53
N ARG A 47 -15.01 11.95 -2.79
CA ARG A 47 -15.55 10.63 -3.16
C ARG A 47 -14.51 9.52 -2.97
N GLU A 48 -13.28 9.73 -3.42
CA GLU A 48 -12.20 8.76 -3.28
C GLU A 48 -11.90 8.45 -1.80
N ARG A 49 -11.85 9.48 -0.96
CA ARG A 49 -11.65 9.31 0.49
C ARG A 49 -12.74 8.44 1.12
N MET A 50 -13.98 8.61 0.72
CA MET A 50 -15.08 7.78 1.21
C MET A 50 -14.96 6.34 0.72
N ALA A 51 -14.69 6.13 -0.57
CA ALA A 51 -14.50 4.80 -1.15
C ALA A 51 -13.33 4.05 -0.50
N TYR A 52 -12.18 4.72 -0.36
CA TYR A 52 -11.03 4.10 0.30
C TYR A 52 -11.26 3.82 1.79
N LYS A 53 -11.99 4.68 2.48
CA LYS A 53 -12.37 4.43 3.87
C LYS A 53 -13.23 3.17 3.98
N THR A 54 -14.25 3.02 3.13
CA THR A 54 -15.11 1.83 3.11
C THR A 54 -14.31 0.55 2.86
N ARG A 55 -13.43 0.54 1.85
CA ARG A 55 -12.58 -0.61 1.53
C ARG A 55 -11.61 -0.96 2.65
N ARG A 56 -10.99 0.04 3.25
CA ARG A 56 -10.11 -0.14 4.41
C ARG A 56 -10.84 -0.79 5.57
N ASP A 57 -12.01 -0.25 5.92
CA ASP A 57 -12.79 -0.72 7.06
C ASP A 57 -13.31 -2.15 6.81
N ALA A 58 -13.73 -2.46 5.57
CA ALA A 58 -14.12 -3.81 5.17
C ALA A 58 -12.95 -4.80 5.24
N LEU A 59 -11.77 -4.44 4.74
CA LEU A 59 -10.58 -5.28 4.82
C LEU A 59 -10.15 -5.51 6.27
N ALA A 60 -10.12 -4.46 7.10
CA ALA A 60 -9.78 -4.58 8.52
C ALA A 60 -10.74 -5.52 9.25
N ALA A 61 -12.06 -5.35 9.04
CA ALA A 61 -13.07 -6.22 9.63
C ALA A 61 -12.94 -7.69 9.16
N ALA A 62 -12.62 -7.92 7.88
CA ALA A 62 -12.39 -9.26 7.35
C ALA A 62 -11.16 -9.93 7.96
N LEU A 63 -10.09 -9.17 8.18
CA LEU A 63 -8.89 -9.67 8.86
C LEU A 63 -9.17 -9.97 10.34
N ASP A 64 -9.84 -9.08 11.05
CA ASP A 64 -10.22 -9.30 12.45
C ASP A 64 -11.15 -10.52 12.62
N ALA A 65 -12.02 -10.80 11.64
CA ALA A 65 -12.88 -11.98 11.64
C ALA A 65 -12.12 -13.29 11.34
N ALA A 66 -11.08 -13.23 10.48
CA ALA A 66 -10.32 -14.41 10.07
C ALA A 66 -9.25 -14.85 11.09
N PHE A 67 -8.70 -13.91 11.86
CA PHE A 67 -7.62 -14.17 12.80
C PHE A 67 -8.12 -14.12 14.26
N ALA A 68 -7.60 -14.99 15.10
CA ALA A 68 -7.93 -14.96 16.52
C ALA A 68 -7.32 -13.69 17.19
N PRO A 69 -7.91 -13.23 18.31
CA PRO A 69 -7.40 -12.08 19.03
C PRO A 69 -5.90 -12.23 19.37
N GLY A 70 -5.12 -11.23 18.98
CA GLY A 70 -3.66 -11.20 19.20
C GLY A 70 -2.81 -11.98 18.20
N GLU A 71 -3.37 -12.68 17.22
CA GLU A 71 -2.62 -13.32 16.13
C GLU A 71 -2.15 -12.31 15.08
N LEU A 72 -2.92 -11.23 14.89
CA LEU A 72 -2.66 -10.19 13.94
C LEU A 72 -2.85 -8.83 14.60
N THR A 73 -1.96 -7.89 14.33
CA THR A 73 -2.10 -6.49 14.77
C THR A 73 -2.10 -5.58 13.57
N LEU A 74 -3.15 -4.76 13.44
CA LEU A 74 -3.27 -3.80 12.35
C LEU A 74 -2.70 -2.44 12.75
N ALA A 75 -1.99 -1.79 11.82
CA ALA A 75 -1.45 -0.45 11.97
C ALA A 75 -1.61 0.35 10.66
N GLY A 76 -1.46 1.68 10.75
CA GLY A 76 -1.56 2.55 9.57
C GLY A 76 -2.98 2.77 9.05
N LEU A 77 -4.02 2.48 9.84
CA LEU A 77 -5.43 2.60 9.43
C LEU A 77 -5.88 4.03 9.10
N HIS A 78 -5.10 5.04 9.48
CA HIS A 78 -5.46 6.44 9.27
C HIS A 78 -4.62 7.15 8.22
N THR A 79 -3.70 6.44 7.56
CA THR A 79 -2.73 7.04 6.63
C THR A 79 -2.62 6.25 5.33
N GLY A 80 -2.63 6.96 4.19
CA GLY A 80 -2.31 6.39 2.88
C GLY A 80 -3.37 5.45 2.31
N LEU A 81 -2.92 4.54 1.45
CA LEU A 81 -3.73 3.54 0.73
C LEU A 81 -3.33 2.11 1.08
N HIS A 82 -2.52 1.95 2.13
CA HIS A 82 -2.04 0.67 2.63
C HIS A 82 -2.24 0.62 4.14
N LEU A 83 -2.48 -0.57 4.65
CA LEU A 83 -2.38 -0.85 6.08
C LEU A 83 -1.27 -1.88 6.31
N LEU A 84 -0.73 -1.87 7.50
CA LEU A 84 0.24 -2.88 7.94
C LEU A 84 -0.48 -3.89 8.81
N ALA A 85 -0.21 -5.18 8.54
CA ALA A 85 -0.73 -6.27 9.33
C ALA A 85 0.45 -7.09 9.86
N LYS A 86 0.74 -6.98 11.16
CA LYS A 86 1.85 -7.68 11.82
C LYS A 86 1.35 -8.99 12.41
N LEU A 87 1.93 -10.07 11.96
CA LEU A 87 1.67 -11.42 12.50
C LEU A 87 2.41 -11.62 13.81
N LYS A 88 1.74 -12.26 14.77
CA LYS A 88 2.38 -12.84 15.93
C LYS A 88 3.03 -14.16 15.52
N ASP A 89 4.28 -14.37 15.96
CA ASP A 89 5.06 -15.58 15.65
C ASP A 89 5.03 -15.91 14.14
N PRO A 90 5.57 -15.01 13.28
CA PRO A 90 5.46 -15.16 11.85
C PRO A 90 6.30 -16.31 11.33
N PRO A 91 5.83 -17.06 10.32
CA PRO A 91 6.69 -17.97 9.58
C PRO A 91 7.71 -17.16 8.75
N PRO A 92 8.78 -17.80 8.24
CA PRO A 92 9.72 -17.13 7.34
C PRO A 92 9.02 -16.47 6.14
N ASP A 93 9.41 -15.25 5.80
CA ASP A 93 8.80 -14.45 4.73
C ASP A 93 8.69 -15.20 3.39
N ALA A 94 9.73 -15.99 3.04
CA ALA A 94 9.72 -16.79 1.81
C ALA A 94 8.65 -17.90 1.83
N ALA A 95 8.40 -18.53 2.99
CA ALA A 95 7.37 -19.54 3.13
C ALA A 95 5.96 -18.90 3.06
N LEU A 96 5.80 -17.75 3.72
CA LEU A 96 4.54 -17.00 3.71
C LEU A 96 4.17 -16.53 2.30
N ARG A 97 5.14 -16.05 1.54
CA ARG A 97 4.94 -15.60 0.15
C ARG A 97 4.48 -16.74 -0.74
N ARG A 98 5.17 -17.88 -0.70
CA ARG A 98 4.78 -19.08 -1.47
C ARG A 98 3.38 -19.58 -1.12
N ALA A 99 3.06 -19.62 0.16
CA ALA A 99 1.75 -20.03 0.63
C ALA A 99 0.63 -19.06 0.21
N ALA A 100 0.91 -17.75 0.18
CA ALA A 100 -0.02 -16.74 -0.30
C ALA A 100 -0.26 -16.85 -1.82
N GLU A 101 0.79 -17.07 -2.61
CA GLU A 101 0.69 -17.31 -4.06
C GLU A 101 -0.16 -18.53 -4.36
N ALA A 102 -0.05 -19.61 -3.59
CA ALA A 102 -0.89 -20.80 -3.71
C ALA A 102 -2.38 -20.52 -3.42
N GLN A 103 -2.69 -19.45 -2.69
CA GLN A 103 -4.05 -18.96 -2.46
C GLN A 103 -4.47 -17.86 -3.46
N GLY A 104 -3.67 -17.59 -4.50
CA GLY A 104 -3.93 -16.54 -5.48
C GLY A 104 -3.69 -15.11 -4.98
N ILE A 105 -2.94 -14.94 -3.87
CA ILE A 105 -2.61 -13.65 -3.30
C ILE A 105 -1.15 -13.30 -3.58
N ARG A 106 -0.91 -12.14 -4.20
CA ARG A 106 0.42 -11.54 -4.27
C ARG A 106 0.65 -10.68 -3.05
N LEU A 107 1.54 -11.13 -2.16
CA LEU A 107 1.78 -10.54 -0.87
C LEU A 107 2.98 -9.59 -0.89
N GLY A 108 2.80 -8.34 -0.45
CA GLY A 108 3.87 -7.41 -0.10
C GLY A 108 4.27 -7.57 1.36
N LEU A 109 5.55 -7.57 1.64
CA LEU A 109 6.11 -7.66 2.98
C LEU A 109 6.90 -6.39 3.29
N LEU A 110 6.90 -5.96 4.54
CA LEU A 110 7.64 -4.77 4.95
C LEU A 110 9.16 -4.96 4.75
N SER A 111 9.64 -6.19 4.85
CA SER A 111 11.03 -6.56 4.55
C SER A 111 11.46 -6.24 3.11
N ASP A 112 10.54 -6.14 2.16
CA ASP A 112 10.84 -5.75 0.77
C ASP A 112 11.28 -4.27 0.65
N TYR A 113 10.95 -3.46 1.66
CA TYR A 113 11.24 -2.03 1.73
C TYR A 113 12.39 -1.70 2.68
N ASP A 114 12.92 -2.69 3.40
CA ASP A 114 14.04 -2.53 4.31
C ASP A 114 15.36 -2.72 3.56
N LEU A 115 15.99 -1.60 3.22
CA LEU A 115 17.28 -1.59 2.49
C LEU A 115 18.48 -1.89 3.38
N THR A 116 18.31 -1.79 4.70
CA THR A 116 19.40 -1.98 5.68
C THR A 116 19.43 -3.39 6.25
N GLY A 117 18.28 -4.07 6.27
CA GLY A 117 18.10 -5.36 6.92
C GLY A 117 18.14 -5.30 8.46
N GLU A 118 18.14 -4.09 9.04
CA GLU A 118 18.25 -3.88 10.48
C GLU A 118 16.89 -3.75 11.18
N ALA A 119 15.83 -3.46 10.42
CA ALA A 119 14.50 -3.27 10.98
C ALA A 119 13.81 -4.61 11.29
N PRO A 120 13.09 -4.74 12.42
CA PRO A 120 12.31 -5.93 12.74
C PRO A 120 11.02 -5.97 11.88
N SER A 121 11.19 -6.18 10.57
CA SER A 121 10.14 -6.12 9.57
C SER A 121 9.51 -7.49 9.24
N ALA A 122 10.14 -8.59 9.68
CA ALA A 122 9.67 -9.96 9.45
C ALA A 122 8.21 -10.16 9.87
N GLY A 123 7.44 -10.82 9.00
CA GLY A 123 6.03 -11.11 9.25
C GLY A 123 5.11 -9.89 9.27
N THR A 124 5.57 -8.73 8.81
CA THR A 124 4.74 -7.55 8.64
C THR A 124 4.31 -7.42 7.18
N LEU A 125 3.02 -7.55 6.95
CA LEU A 125 2.38 -7.51 5.64
C LEU A 125 2.06 -6.06 5.27
N VAL A 126 2.26 -5.69 4.00
CA VAL A 126 1.84 -4.41 3.42
C VAL A 126 0.62 -4.67 2.55
N LEU A 127 -0.55 -4.33 3.03
CA LEU A 127 -1.82 -4.62 2.39
C LEU A 127 -2.41 -3.37 1.75
N GLY A 128 -2.37 -3.31 0.41
CA GLY A 128 -3.00 -2.25 -0.37
C GLY A 128 -4.49 -2.52 -0.56
N TYR A 129 -5.33 -1.55 -0.26
CA TYR A 129 -6.79 -1.66 -0.43
C TYR A 129 -7.36 -0.75 -1.54
N GLY A 130 -6.51 0.02 -2.22
CA GLY A 130 -6.96 0.98 -3.22
C GLY A 130 -7.68 0.37 -4.43
N SER A 131 -7.26 -0.81 -4.87
CA SER A 131 -7.84 -1.55 -6.01
C SER A 131 -8.67 -2.76 -5.60
N LEU A 132 -8.85 -3.00 -4.30
CA LEU A 132 -9.60 -4.16 -3.82
C LEU A 132 -11.11 -3.92 -4.01
N ALA A 133 -11.80 -4.87 -4.59
CA ALA A 133 -13.26 -4.84 -4.65
C ALA A 133 -13.85 -5.13 -3.25
N ASP A 134 -14.96 -4.49 -2.92
CA ASP A 134 -15.55 -4.59 -1.57
C ASP A 134 -15.94 -6.06 -1.25
N GLU A 135 -16.43 -6.80 -2.26
CA GLU A 135 -16.83 -8.21 -2.14
C GLU A 135 -15.63 -9.14 -1.93
N ALA A 136 -14.44 -8.72 -2.35
CA ALA A 136 -13.24 -9.52 -2.21
C ALA A 136 -12.61 -9.48 -0.82
N CYS A 137 -13.01 -8.54 0.04
CA CYS A 137 -12.38 -8.35 1.35
C CYS A 137 -12.48 -9.60 2.24
N ALA A 138 -13.67 -10.22 2.30
CA ALA A 138 -13.88 -11.42 3.12
C ALA A 138 -13.02 -12.59 2.63
N SER A 139 -13.00 -12.84 1.31
CA SER A 139 -12.20 -13.93 0.72
C SER A 139 -10.69 -13.70 0.91
N VAL A 140 -10.22 -12.45 0.87
CA VAL A 140 -8.82 -12.11 1.14
C VAL A 140 -8.44 -12.42 2.58
N GLY A 141 -9.28 -12.09 3.56
CA GLY A 141 -9.04 -12.40 4.97
C GLY A 141 -8.88 -13.90 5.21
N GLU A 142 -9.80 -14.71 4.68
CA GLU A 142 -9.74 -16.17 4.78
C GLU A 142 -8.53 -16.77 4.06
N ALA A 143 -8.26 -16.33 2.82
CA ALA A 143 -7.15 -16.83 2.04
C ALA A 143 -5.80 -16.47 2.69
N LEU A 144 -5.68 -15.29 3.28
CA LEU A 144 -4.50 -14.90 4.04
C LEU A 144 -4.31 -15.77 5.29
N LYS A 145 -5.39 -16.05 6.02
CA LYS A 145 -5.34 -16.97 7.18
C LYS A 145 -4.87 -18.37 6.79
N LYS A 146 -5.41 -18.92 5.69
CA LYS A 146 -4.99 -20.23 5.14
C LYS A 146 -3.51 -20.21 4.75
N ALA A 147 -3.05 -19.15 4.10
CA ALA A 147 -1.65 -19.00 3.73
C ALA A 147 -0.73 -18.97 4.96
N CYS A 148 -1.10 -18.22 6.00
CA CYS A 148 -0.33 -18.16 7.25
C CYS A 148 -0.24 -19.53 7.93
N THR A 149 -1.34 -20.28 7.98
CA THR A 149 -1.38 -21.63 8.56
C THR A 149 -0.49 -22.58 7.76
N ALA A 150 -0.63 -22.64 6.45
CA ALA A 150 0.18 -23.49 5.60
C ALA A 150 1.68 -23.16 5.67
N ALA A 151 2.04 -21.88 5.75
CA ALA A 151 3.43 -21.45 5.88
C ALA A 151 4.04 -21.89 7.23
N ARG A 152 3.29 -21.82 8.33
CA ARG A 152 3.73 -22.30 9.65
C ARG A 152 3.94 -23.82 9.66
N GLU A 153 2.98 -24.57 9.12
CA GLU A 153 3.10 -26.04 9.01
C GLU A 153 4.30 -26.48 8.18
N ALA A 154 4.56 -25.80 7.05
CA ALA A 154 5.73 -26.08 6.22
C ALA A 154 7.05 -25.80 6.96
N SER A 155 7.08 -24.78 7.82
CA SER A 155 8.28 -24.43 8.60
C SER A 155 8.55 -25.37 9.78
N LEU A 156 7.55 -26.09 10.26
CA LEU A 156 7.70 -27.08 11.34
C LEU A 156 8.20 -28.44 10.85
N ARG A 157 8.20 -28.68 9.52
CA ARG A 157 8.62 -29.95 8.90
C ARG A 157 10.08 -29.96 8.45
N VAL A 158 10.78 -28.85 8.60
CA VAL A 158 12.19 -28.66 8.27
C VAL A 158 13.03 -28.66 9.54
#